data_54eb24ca7457bab8f6b942d790c34345
#
_entry.id   54eb24ca7457bab8f6b942d790c34345
#
_cell.length_a   1.000
_cell.length_b   1.000
_cell.length_c   1.000
_cell.angle_alpha   90.00
_cell.angle_beta   90.00
_cell.angle_gamma   90.00
#
_symmetry.space_group_name_H-M   'P 1'
#
loop_
_entity.id
_entity.type
_entity.pdbx_description
1 polymer ?
#
loop_
_entity_poly.entity_id
_entity_poly.type
_entity_poly.pdbx_seq_one_letter_code
_entity_poly.pdbx_strand_id
1 'polypeptide(L)'
;METINSRSLELKITLDKKMRTKIINLLITKNDLKVFLDFDALTITPGNFLRFNKICEENNININDNFLENMQLLLNLYKKNKDLNLINMILLLTDIHFYNLKTKNIINIDNIIEDKSFVVNNINKFLTYNLNQNSLINAISNKITNE
;
A
#
# COMPACT_ATOMS: atom_id res chain seq x y z
N MET A 1 -17.26 -22.85 6.40
CA MET A 1 -15.89 -22.45 6.79
C MET A 1 -15.75 -22.17 8.30
N GLU A 2 -16.76 -21.72 9.00
CA GLU A 2 -16.71 -21.47 10.47
C GLU A 2 -16.36 -22.71 11.31
N THR A 3 -16.79 -23.89 10.89
CA THR A 3 -16.52 -25.16 11.60
C THR A 3 -15.06 -25.61 11.56
N ILE A 4 -14.27 -25.16 10.58
CA ILE A 4 -12.84 -25.48 10.49
C ILE A 4 -12.03 -24.55 11.42
N ASN A 5 -12.40 -23.27 11.50
CA ASN A 5 -11.73 -22.31 12.38
C ASN A 5 -11.89 -22.64 13.86
N SER A 6 -13.02 -23.25 14.27
CA SER A 6 -13.26 -23.63 15.66
C SER A 6 -12.43 -24.84 16.13
N ARG A 7 -11.79 -25.58 15.22
CA ARG A 7 -10.99 -26.79 15.51
C ARG A 7 -9.53 -26.66 15.13
N SER A 8 -9.10 -25.52 14.60
CA SER A 8 -7.71 -25.25 14.22
C SER A 8 -7.01 -24.40 15.27
N LEU A 9 -5.77 -24.75 15.59
CA LEU A 9 -4.91 -23.92 16.42
C LEU A 9 -4.28 -22.85 15.51
N GLU A 10 -4.64 -21.57 15.70
CA GLU A 10 -4.05 -20.47 14.97
C GLU A 10 -2.74 -20.05 15.64
N LEU A 11 -1.60 -20.37 14.99
CA LEU A 11 -0.28 -19.92 15.42
C LEU A 11 0.09 -18.65 14.68
N LYS A 12 0.12 -17.53 15.40
CA LYS A 12 0.53 -16.24 14.87
C LYS A 12 2.05 -16.10 15.00
N ILE A 13 2.78 -16.25 13.89
CA ILE A 13 4.24 -16.06 13.85
C ILE A 13 4.52 -14.58 13.55
N THR A 14 5.11 -13.87 14.50
CA THR A 14 5.57 -12.50 14.32
C THR A 14 7.06 -12.48 14.02
N LEU A 15 7.46 -11.81 12.94
CA LEU A 15 8.86 -11.59 12.59
C LEU A 15 9.32 -10.26 13.18
N ASP A 16 10.42 -10.27 13.92
CA ASP A 16 11.11 -9.04 14.30
C ASP A 16 11.73 -8.35 13.07
N LYS A 17 12.16 -7.09 13.23
CA LYS A 17 12.74 -6.31 12.12
C LYS A 17 13.96 -7.02 11.51
N LYS A 18 14.85 -7.57 12.33
CA LYS A 18 16.11 -8.23 11.90
C LYS A 18 15.83 -9.48 11.08
N MET A 19 14.93 -10.34 11.56
CA MET A 19 14.52 -11.56 10.85
C MET A 19 13.84 -11.21 9.53
N ARG A 20 12.94 -10.24 9.53
CA ARG A 20 12.23 -9.76 8.34
C ARG A 20 13.21 -9.27 7.28
N THR A 21 14.13 -8.36 7.62
CA THR A 21 15.16 -7.85 6.70
C THR A 21 16.02 -8.98 6.15
N LYS A 22 16.44 -9.93 7.01
CA LYS A 22 17.22 -11.10 6.57
C LYS A 22 16.46 -11.94 5.53
N ILE A 23 15.18 -12.21 5.76
CA ILE A 23 14.36 -12.99 4.83
C ILE A 23 14.18 -12.22 3.50
N ILE A 24 13.90 -10.92 3.54
CA ILE A 24 13.75 -10.11 2.32
C ILE A 24 15.05 -10.12 1.51
N ASN A 25 16.21 -9.93 2.15
CA ASN A 25 17.51 -9.97 1.46
C ASN A 25 17.78 -11.34 0.82
N LEU A 26 17.45 -12.44 1.49
CA LEU A 26 17.54 -13.79 0.91
C LEU A 26 16.63 -13.96 -0.30
N LEU A 27 15.40 -13.39 -0.25
CA LEU A 27 14.46 -13.45 -1.38
C LEU A 27 14.96 -12.63 -2.58
N ILE A 28 15.53 -11.44 -2.33
CA ILE A 28 16.14 -10.61 -3.38
C ILE A 28 17.27 -11.37 -4.06
N THR A 29 18.22 -11.89 -3.28
CA THR A 29 19.39 -12.60 -3.82
C THR A 29 19.01 -13.90 -4.55
N LYS A 30 18.07 -14.68 -3.97
CA LYS A 30 17.67 -15.97 -4.55
C LYS A 30 16.90 -15.83 -5.87
N ASN A 31 16.14 -14.74 -6.02
CA ASN A 31 15.27 -14.54 -7.19
C ASN A 31 15.81 -13.45 -8.15
N ASP A 32 17.00 -12.93 -7.89
CA ASP A 32 17.63 -11.84 -8.67
C ASP A 32 16.66 -10.65 -8.89
N LEU A 33 16.01 -10.21 -7.79
CA LEU A 33 14.95 -9.21 -7.86
C LEU A 33 15.50 -7.80 -7.97
N LYS A 34 14.99 -7.03 -8.91
CA LYS A 34 15.15 -5.58 -8.90
C LYS A 34 14.31 -4.98 -7.78
N VAL A 35 14.92 -4.15 -6.94
CA VAL A 35 14.26 -3.57 -5.75
C VAL A 35 13.64 -2.22 -6.10
N PHE A 36 12.34 -2.12 -5.93
CA PHE A 36 11.55 -0.89 -6.13
C PHE A 36 11.07 -0.28 -4.80
N LEU A 37 11.05 -1.08 -3.72
CA LEU A 37 10.55 -0.70 -2.39
C LEU A 37 11.69 -0.61 -1.39
N ASP A 38 11.79 0.52 -0.67
CA ASP A 38 12.66 0.60 0.51
C ASP A 38 12.01 -0.16 1.69
N PHE A 39 12.40 -1.43 1.83
CA PHE A 39 11.86 -2.32 2.86
C PHE A 39 12.46 -2.08 4.26
N ASP A 40 13.56 -1.34 4.37
CA ASP A 40 14.15 -0.99 5.67
C ASP A 40 13.37 0.14 6.35
N ALA A 41 12.87 1.09 5.57
CA ALA A 41 12.00 2.17 6.05
C ALA A 41 10.56 1.69 6.30
N LEU A 42 10.11 0.64 5.61
CA LEU A 42 8.73 0.17 5.64
C LEU A 42 8.53 -1.04 6.55
N THR A 43 7.40 -1.05 7.27
CA THR A 43 6.96 -2.24 8.02
C THR A 43 6.15 -3.15 7.09
N ILE A 44 6.85 -3.83 6.20
CA ILE A 44 6.24 -4.73 5.21
C ILE A 44 6.63 -6.18 5.47
N THR A 45 5.71 -7.12 5.31
CA THR A 45 6.03 -8.56 5.40
C THR A 45 6.79 -9.02 4.17
N PRO A 46 7.66 -10.08 4.27
CA PRO A 46 8.40 -10.58 3.11
C PRO A 46 7.51 -10.98 1.94
N GLY A 47 6.34 -11.58 2.21
CA GLY A 47 5.37 -11.95 1.17
C GLY A 47 4.76 -10.74 0.45
N ASN A 48 4.39 -9.70 1.20
CA ASN A 48 3.89 -8.45 0.62
C ASN A 48 5.00 -7.70 -0.13
N PHE A 49 6.24 -7.71 0.38
CA PHE A 49 7.38 -7.15 -0.33
C PHE A 49 7.52 -7.75 -1.72
N LEU A 50 7.58 -9.09 -1.84
CA LEU A 50 7.67 -9.76 -3.14
C LEU A 50 6.53 -9.37 -4.08
N ARG A 51 5.31 -9.43 -3.58
CA ARG A 51 4.09 -9.14 -4.35
C ARG A 51 4.06 -7.72 -4.86
N PHE A 52 4.33 -6.75 -3.98
CA PHE A 52 4.28 -5.33 -4.33
C PHE A 52 5.46 -4.93 -5.22
N ASN A 53 6.65 -5.51 -4.97
CA ASN A 53 7.81 -5.30 -5.83
C ASN A 53 7.54 -5.79 -7.26
N LYS A 54 6.87 -6.94 -7.41
CA LYS A 54 6.44 -7.46 -8.70
C LYS A 54 5.40 -6.57 -9.38
N ILE A 55 4.42 -6.04 -8.63
CA ILE A 55 3.45 -5.06 -9.16
C ILE A 55 4.16 -3.82 -9.69
N CYS A 56 5.15 -3.29 -8.97
CA CYS A 56 5.95 -2.15 -9.41
C CYS A 56 6.69 -2.45 -10.70
N GLU A 57 7.35 -3.60 -10.80
CA GLU A 57 8.12 -4.02 -11.97
C GLU A 57 7.22 -4.19 -13.20
N GLU A 58 6.14 -4.97 -13.08
CA GLU A 58 5.24 -5.28 -14.19
C GLU A 58 4.50 -4.05 -14.75
N ASN A 59 4.29 -3.03 -13.93
CA ASN A 59 3.51 -1.84 -14.29
C ASN A 59 4.36 -0.56 -14.38
N ASN A 60 5.68 -0.67 -14.26
CA ASN A 60 6.62 0.45 -14.26
C ASN A 60 6.26 1.54 -13.23
N ILE A 61 5.79 1.12 -12.04
CA ILE A 61 5.44 2.04 -10.96
C ILE A 61 6.71 2.45 -10.23
N ASN A 62 7.00 3.75 -10.22
CA ASN A 62 8.00 4.33 -9.34
C ASN A 62 7.29 4.96 -8.13
N ILE A 63 7.61 4.47 -6.94
CA ILE A 63 6.97 4.89 -5.69
C ILE A 63 7.26 6.37 -5.36
N ASN A 64 8.36 6.90 -5.87
CA ASN A 64 8.74 8.30 -5.67
C ASN A 64 8.03 9.28 -6.62
N ASP A 65 7.30 8.77 -7.60
CA ASP A 65 6.51 9.58 -8.52
C ASP A 65 5.21 10.08 -7.83
N ASN A 66 4.41 10.82 -8.60
CA ASN A 66 3.17 11.39 -8.10
C ASN A 66 2.23 10.33 -7.51
N PHE A 67 1.89 10.49 -6.24
CA PHE A 67 1.02 9.58 -5.49
C PHE A 67 -0.35 9.37 -6.17
N LEU A 68 -0.98 10.46 -6.65
CA LEU A 68 -2.30 10.39 -7.29
C LEU A 68 -2.23 9.65 -8.63
N GLU A 69 -1.18 9.81 -9.40
CA GLU A 69 -0.99 9.10 -10.68
C GLU A 69 -0.80 7.61 -10.45
N ASN A 70 0.05 7.23 -9.48
CA ASN A 70 0.24 5.84 -9.10
C ASN A 70 -1.06 5.21 -8.58
N MET A 71 -1.83 5.95 -7.75
CA MET A 71 -3.14 5.48 -7.28
C MET A 71 -4.11 5.27 -8.43
N GLN A 72 -4.18 6.21 -9.38
CA GLN A 72 -5.06 6.09 -10.54
C GLN A 72 -4.71 4.88 -11.41
N LEU A 73 -3.42 4.64 -11.64
CA LEU A 73 -2.94 3.48 -12.38
C LEU A 73 -3.37 2.16 -11.69
N LEU A 74 -3.14 2.05 -10.39
CA LEU A 74 -3.51 0.86 -9.61
C LEU A 74 -5.02 0.64 -9.56
N LEU A 75 -5.83 1.70 -9.45
CA LEU A 75 -7.29 1.61 -9.52
C LEU A 75 -7.78 1.14 -10.89
N ASN A 76 -7.13 1.61 -11.98
CA ASN A 76 -7.43 1.15 -13.34
C ASN A 76 -7.14 -0.35 -13.51
N LEU A 77 -6.01 -0.82 -12.96
CA LEU A 77 -5.66 -2.24 -12.94
C LEU A 77 -6.64 -3.05 -12.09
N TYR A 78 -7.01 -2.55 -10.90
CA TYR A 78 -8.00 -3.18 -10.04
C TYR A 78 -9.37 -3.33 -10.72
N LYS A 79 -9.81 -2.30 -11.45
CA LYS A 79 -11.08 -2.36 -12.20
C LYS A 79 -11.10 -3.52 -13.21
N LYS A 80 -9.96 -3.80 -13.85
CA LYS A 80 -9.81 -4.88 -14.84
C LYS A 80 -9.72 -6.25 -14.18
N ASN A 81 -8.89 -6.38 -13.16
CA ASN A 81 -8.46 -7.67 -12.62
C ASN A 81 -9.18 -8.07 -11.32
N LYS A 82 -9.77 -7.10 -10.61
CA LYS A 82 -10.38 -7.27 -9.27
C LYS A 82 -9.43 -7.87 -8.23
N ASP A 83 -8.11 -7.70 -8.43
CA ASP A 83 -7.08 -8.18 -7.51
C ASP A 83 -6.96 -7.24 -6.30
N LEU A 84 -7.34 -7.71 -5.12
CA LEU A 84 -7.25 -6.97 -3.86
C LEU A 84 -5.81 -6.60 -3.48
N ASN A 85 -4.79 -7.24 -4.06
CA ASN A 85 -3.41 -6.87 -3.82
C ASN A 85 -3.09 -5.48 -4.37
N LEU A 86 -3.77 -5.05 -5.43
CA LEU A 86 -3.65 -3.69 -5.97
C LEU A 86 -4.20 -2.65 -4.98
N ILE A 87 -5.28 -2.97 -4.29
CA ILE A 87 -5.82 -2.11 -3.22
C ILE A 87 -4.86 -2.06 -2.02
N ASN A 88 -4.31 -3.20 -1.61
CA ASN A 88 -3.30 -3.24 -0.55
C ASN A 88 -2.05 -2.43 -0.92
N MET A 89 -1.67 -2.42 -2.20
CA MET A 89 -0.58 -1.57 -2.71
C MET A 89 -0.95 -0.09 -2.64
N ILE A 90 -2.19 0.32 -2.96
CA ILE A 90 -2.65 1.70 -2.80
C ILE A 90 -2.58 2.14 -1.34
N LEU A 91 -2.99 1.28 -0.40
CA LEU A 91 -2.88 1.56 1.03
C LEU A 91 -1.42 1.73 1.48
N LEU A 92 -0.50 0.90 0.97
CA LEU A 92 0.93 1.06 1.22
C LEU A 92 1.47 2.38 0.65
N LEU A 93 1.10 2.74 -0.59
CA LEU A 93 1.50 4.03 -1.18
C LEU A 93 0.95 5.21 -0.37
N THR A 94 -0.27 5.09 0.16
CA THR A 94 -0.85 6.08 1.07
C THR A 94 0.02 6.22 2.33
N ASP A 95 0.43 5.11 2.95
CA ASP A 95 1.31 5.13 4.12
C ASP A 95 2.65 5.81 3.82
N ILE A 96 3.26 5.49 2.68
CA ILE A 96 4.54 6.07 2.25
C ILE A 96 4.39 7.57 1.99
N HIS A 97 3.33 7.98 1.29
CA HIS A 97 3.08 9.39 0.95
C HIS A 97 2.98 10.24 2.22
N PHE A 98 2.12 9.88 3.15
CA PHE A 98 1.94 10.63 4.40
C PHE A 98 3.15 10.54 5.35
N TYR A 99 3.89 9.43 5.34
CA TYR A 99 5.17 9.34 6.04
C TYR A 99 6.19 10.33 5.49
N ASN A 100 6.29 10.45 4.17
CA ASN A 100 7.20 11.40 3.51
C ASN A 100 6.81 12.87 3.80
N LEU A 101 5.52 13.18 3.80
CA LEU A 101 5.04 14.53 4.20
C LEU A 101 5.42 14.86 5.63
N LYS A 102 5.24 13.91 6.55
CA LYS A 102 5.64 14.07 7.95
C LYS A 102 7.14 14.32 8.12
N THR A 103 7.97 13.52 7.44
CA THR A 103 9.44 13.61 7.57
C THR A 103 10.01 14.90 6.98
N LYS A 104 9.36 15.46 5.99
CA LYS A 104 9.73 16.73 5.37
C LYS A 104 9.19 17.97 6.13
N ASN A 105 8.44 17.77 7.21
CA ASN A 105 7.77 18.83 7.97
C ASN A 105 6.93 19.80 7.11
N ILE A 106 6.31 19.27 6.06
CA ILE A 106 5.57 20.08 5.07
C ILE A 106 4.21 20.47 5.63
N ILE A 107 3.59 19.63 6.47
CA ILE A 107 2.22 19.78 6.98
C ILE A 107 2.18 19.50 8.49
N ASN A 108 1.22 20.12 9.19
CA ASN A 108 0.96 19.83 10.61
C ASN A 108 0.56 18.36 10.79
N ILE A 109 1.04 17.74 11.87
CA ILE A 109 0.80 16.30 12.15
C ILE A 109 -0.69 15.97 12.24
N ASP A 110 -1.50 16.86 12.82
CA ASP A 110 -2.95 16.63 12.96
C ASP A 110 -3.64 16.56 11.60
N ASN A 111 -3.27 17.46 10.67
CA ASN A 111 -3.77 17.44 9.30
C ASN A 111 -3.36 16.17 8.56
N ILE A 112 -2.10 15.73 8.73
CA ILE A 112 -1.61 14.48 8.12
C ILE A 112 -2.45 13.27 8.55
N ILE A 113 -2.81 13.20 9.84
CA ILE A 113 -3.63 12.09 10.36
C ILE A 113 -5.05 12.15 9.80
N GLU A 114 -5.64 13.35 9.75
CA GLU A 114 -6.97 13.55 9.19
C GLU A 114 -7.03 13.18 7.71
N ASP A 115 -6.08 13.67 6.92
CA ASP A 115 -6.04 13.43 5.48
C ASP A 115 -5.76 11.99 5.13
N LYS A 116 -4.83 11.35 5.84
CA LYS A 116 -4.61 9.92 5.71
C LYS A 116 -5.88 9.12 6.01
N SER A 117 -6.57 9.46 7.10
CA SER A 117 -7.82 8.82 7.49
C SER A 117 -8.90 9.03 6.44
N PHE A 118 -8.99 10.24 5.86
CA PHE A 118 -9.90 10.54 4.77
C PHE A 118 -9.64 9.66 3.54
N VAL A 119 -8.38 9.53 3.10
CA VAL A 119 -7.99 8.69 1.96
C VAL A 119 -8.37 7.23 2.20
N VAL A 120 -7.97 6.67 3.35
CA VAL A 120 -8.26 5.26 3.71
C VAL A 120 -9.78 5.01 3.77
N ASN A 121 -10.55 5.90 4.39
CA ASN A 121 -12.00 5.77 4.49
C ASN A 121 -12.67 5.82 3.11
N ASN A 122 -12.20 6.67 2.20
CA ASN A 122 -12.75 6.75 0.84
C ASN A 122 -12.40 5.52 0.00
N ILE A 123 -11.20 4.94 0.16
CA ILE A 123 -10.84 3.65 -0.46
C ILE A 123 -11.77 2.54 0.05
N ASN A 124 -12.03 2.47 1.36
CA ASN A 124 -12.95 1.50 1.94
C ASN A 124 -14.39 1.67 1.43
N LYS A 125 -14.88 2.92 1.34
CA LYS A 125 -16.19 3.21 0.75
C LYS A 125 -16.27 2.82 -0.71
N PHE A 126 -15.21 3.07 -1.48
CA PHE A 126 -15.11 2.65 -2.88
C PHE A 126 -15.29 1.13 -3.02
N LEU A 127 -14.61 0.35 -2.18
CA LEU A 127 -14.72 -1.12 -2.19
C LEU A 127 -16.10 -1.61 -1.75
N THR A 128 -16.65 -1.02 -0.68
CA THR A 128 -17.91 -1.47 -0.08
C THR A 128 -19.11 -1.13 -0.95
N TYR A 129 -19.13 0.07 -1.52
CA TYR A 129 -20.28 0.60 -2.26
C TYR A 129 -20.07 0.60 -3.77
N ASN A 130 -18.96 0.07 -4.26
CA ASN A 130 -18.60 0.05 -5.69
C ASN A 130 -18.72 1.44 -6.34
N LEU A 131 -18.15 2.45 -5.66
CA LEU A 131 -18.24 3.84 -6.08
C LEU A 131 -17.53 4.08 -7.42
N ASN A 132 -17.81 5.22 -8.05
CA ASN A 132 -17.11 5.63 -9.25
C ASN A 132 -15.65 5.98 -8.95
N GLN A 133 -14.71 5.42 -9.70
CA GLN A 133 -13.27 5.62 -9.52
C GLN A 133 -12.86 7.09 -9.70
N ASN A 134 -13.42 7.78 -10.70
CA ASN A 134 -13.07 9.19 -10.94
C ASN A 134 -13.55 10.07 -9.78
N SER A 135 -14.73 9.77 -9.21
CA SER A 135 -15.23 10.47 -8.02
C SER A 135 -14.32 10.25 -6.81
N LEU A 136 -13.80 9.03 -6.63
CA LEU A 136 -12.83 8.73 -5.58
C LEU A 136 -11.55 9.57 -5.75
N ILE A 137 -10.94 9.53 -6.94
CA ILE A 137 -9.70 10.26 -7.22
C ILE A 137 -9.89 11.76 -7.05
N ASN A 138 -10.98 12.32 -7.58
CA ASN A 138 -11.29 13.75 -7.45
C ASN A 138 -11.47 14.16 -5.99
N ALA A 139 -12.18 13.35 -5.19
CA ALA A 139 -12.35 13.63 -3.77
C ALA A 139 -11.01 13.65 -3.02
N ILE A 140 -10.12 12.67 -3.30
CA ILE A 140 -8.81 12.58 -2.68
C ILE A 140 -7.90 13.72 -3.17
N SER A 141 -7.88 13.98 -4.47
CA SER A 141 -7.10 15.08 -5.06
C SER A 141 -7.47 16.43 -4.44
N ASN A 142 -8.77 16.75 -4.39
CA ASN A 142 -9.25 18.00 -3.83
C ASN A 142 -8.87 18.17 -2.35
N LYS A 143 -8.82 17.07 -1.57
CA LYS A 143 -8.43 17.14 -0.17
C LYS A 143 -6.93 17.38 -0.01
N ILE A 144 -6.08 16.71 -0.80
CA ILE A 144 -4.61 16.76 -0.68
C ILE A 144 -4.03 18.03 -1.34
N THR A 145 -4.67 18.58 -2.40
CA THR A 145 -4.12 19.73 -3.14
C THR A 145 -4.60 21.09 -2.61
N ASN A 146 -5.62 21.15 -1.76
CA ASN A 146 -6.14 22.38 -1.18
C ASN A 146 -5.42 22.81 0.12
N GLU A 147 -4.29 22.21 0.43
CA GLU A 147 -3.37 22.56 1.52
C GLU A 147 -2.02 23.05 0.97
#